data_6229f5ec4531f7e6aabb7d1b2aeeaa97
#
_entry.id   6229f5ec4531f7e6aabb7d1b2aeeaa97
#
_cell.length_a   1.000
_cell.length_b   1.000
_cell.length_c   1.000
_cell.angle_alpha   90.00
_cell.angle_beta   90.00
_cell.angle_gamma   90.00
#
_symmetry.space_group_name_H-M   'P 1'
#
loop_
_entity.id
_entity.type
_entity.pdbx_description
1 polymer ?
#
loop_
_entity_poly.entity_id
_entity_poly.type
_entity_poly.pdbx_seq_one_letter_code
_entity_poly.pdbx_strand_id
1 'polypeptide(L)' 'MKVNVIKDKCIGCGNCVALTESQIFDFNDEGLAETIVDTVPTDMEETAKDAINQCPTEAIVEE' A
#
# COMPACT_ATOMS: atom_id res chain seq x y z
N MET A 1 -4.86 -11.86 -3.90
CA MET A 1 -4.51 -10.55 -4.46
C MET A 1 -3.12 -10.16 -3.96
N LYS A 2 -2.26 -9.76 -4.85
CA LYS A 2 -0.92 -9.28 -4.51
C LYS A 2 -0.79 -7.83 -4.92
N VAL A 3 -0.16 -7.02 -4.09
CA VAL A 3 0.05 -5.61 -4.35
C VAL A 3 1.52 -5.26 -4.11
N ASN A 4 1.97 -4.19 -4.73
CA ASN A 4 3.35 -3.74 -4.58
C ASN A 4 3.40 -2.22 -4.60
N VAL A 5 4.42 -1.64 -4.00
CA VAL A 5 4.61 -0.20 -3.97
C VAL A 5 5.84 0.15 -4.79
N ILE A 6 5.66 1.08 -5.72
CA ILE A 6 6.76 1.59 -6.54
C ILE A 6 7.41 2.75 -5.78
N LYS A 7 8.57 2.50 -5.20
CA LYS A 7 9.24 3.47 -4.32
C LYS A 7 9.50 4.80 -4.99
N ASP A 8 9.81 4.80 -6.26
CA ASP A 8 10.11 6.04 -7.01
C ASP A 8 8.90 6.95 -7.12
N LYS A 9 7.68 6.40 -7.01
CA LYS A 9 6.45 7.16 -7.09
C LYS A 9 5.85 7.48 -5.74
N CYS A 10 6.24 6.74 -4.69
CA CYS A 10 5.70 6.94 -3.35
C CYS A 10 6.27 8.24 -2.76
N ILE A 11 5.38 9.07 -2.23
CA ILE A 11 5.76 10.36 -1.63
C ILE A 11 5.70 10.34 -0.11
N GLY A 12 5.46 9.18 0.49
CA GLY A 12 5.41 9.07 1.94
C GLY A 12 4.18 9.69 2.58
N CYS A 13 3.09 9.85 1.84
CA CYS A 13 1.88 10.50 2.36
C CYS A 13 1.18 9.68 3.45
N GLY A 14 1.43 8.37 3.49
CA GLY A 14 0.87 7.52 4.53
C GLY A 14 -0.57 7.10 4.33
N ASN A 15 -1.24 7.49 3.25
CA ASN A 15 -2.65 7.15 3.03
C ASN A 15 -2.88 5.64 3.00
N CYS A 16 -2.04 4.90 2.30
CA CYS A 16 -2.18 3.44 2.21
C CYS A 16 -1.93 2.77 3.57
N VAL A 17 -0.96 3.26 4.32
CA VAL A 17 -0.68 2.74 5.66
C VAL A 17 -1.87 3.00 6.58
N ALA A 18 -2.42 4.22 6.56
CA ALA A 18 -3.56 4.58 7.39
C ALA A 18 -4.82 3.77 7.02
N LEU A 19 -5.09 3.62 5.73
CA LEU A 19 -6.27 2.89 5.25
C LEU A 19 -6.23 1.42 5.63
N THR A 20 -5.05 0.82 5.60
CA THR A 20 -4.88 -0.61 5.91
C THR A 20 -4.48 -0.86 7.36
N GLU A 21 -4.43 0.19 8.19
CA GLU A 21 -4.04 0.12 9.61
C GLU A 21 -2.70 -0.60 9.80
N SER A 22 -1.78 -0.39 8.88
CA SER A 22 -0.45 -1.03 8.86
C SER A 22 -0.51 -2.56 8.76
N GLN A 23 -1.61 -3.12 8.28
CA GLN A 23 -1.75 -4.57 8.12
C GLN A 23 -1.26 -5.07 6.76
N ILE A 24 -1.27 -4.23 5.74
CA ILE A 24 -0.81 -4.57 4.39
C ILE A 24 0.41 -3.74 4.02
N PHE A 25 0.41 -2.48 4.39
CA PHE A 25 1.49 -1.54 4.11
C PHE A 25 1.99 -0.95 5.42
N ASP A 26 3.29 -0.66 5.46
CA ASP A 26 3.89 0.06 6.59
C ASP A 26 5.02 0.92 6.04
N PHE A 27 5.50 1.84 6.85
CA PHE A 27 6.62 2.69 6.45
C PHE A 27 7.93 1.92 6.54
N ASN A 28 8.80 2.14 5.56
CA ASN A 28 10.15 1.59 5.60
C ASN A 28 11.12 2.61 6.22
N ASP A 29 12.41 2.27 6.23
CA ASP A 29 13.45 3.13 6.82
C ASP A 29 13.57 4.47 6.10
N GLU A 30 13.11 4.55 4.86
CA GLU A 30 13.16 5.79 4.06
C GLU A 30 11.92 6.67 4.27
N GLY A 31 10.97 6.24 5.08
CA GLY A 31 9.72 6.96 5.30
C GLY A 31 8.71 6.77 4.18
N LEU A 32 8.93 5.79 3.32
CA LEU A 32 8.03 5.45 2.22
C LEU A 32 7.24 4.19 2.59
N ALA A 33 6.06 4.03 2.00
CA ALA A 33 5.26 2.84 2.23
C ALA A 33 5.88 1.63 1.52
N GLU A 34 5.70 0.46 2.12
CA GLU A 34 6.08 -0.81 1.50
C GLU A 34 5.03 -1.86 1.86
N THR A 35 4.90 -2.88 1.01
CA THR A 35 4.00 -3.99 1.25
C THR A 35 4.65 -4.95 2.24
N ILE A 36 3.95 -5.29 3.31
CA ILE A 36 4.49 -6.15 4.36
C ILE A 36 3.90 -7.57 4.36
N VAL A 37 3.06 -7.88 3.37
CA VAL A 37 2.45 -9.21 3.22
C VAL A 37 2.71 -9.75 1.82
N ASP A 38 2.84 -11.07 1.70
CA ASP A 38 3.00 -11.72 0.40
C ASP A 38 1.71 -11.69 -0.40
N THR A 39 0.59 -11.90 0.28
CA THR A 39 -0.73 -11.92 -0.34
C THR A 39 -1.70 -11.19 0.55
N VAL A 40 -2.53 -10.33 -0.04
CA VAL A 40 -3.56 -9.61 0.69
C VAL A 40 -4.66 -10.60 1.10
N PRO A 41 -5.03 -10.67 2.39
CA PRO A 41 -6.16 -11.51 2.81
C PRO A 41 -7.44 -11.12 2.09
N THR A 42 -8.31 -12.10 1.84
CA THR A 42 -9.56 -11.89 1.12
C THR A 42 -10.44 -10.81 1.77
N ASP A 43 -10.47 -10.77 3.09
CA ASP A 43 -11.28 -9.80 3.83
C ASP A 43 -10.69 -8.38 3.78
N MET A 44 -9.48 -8.22 3.27
CA MET A 44 -8.84 -6.91 3.13
C MET A 44 -8.65 -6.48 1.67
N GLU A 45 -9.14 -7.26 0.72
CA GLU A 45 -8.96 -6.93 -0.70
C GLU A 45 -9.61 -5.61 -1.07
N GLU A 46 -10.79 -5.33 -0.56
CA GLU A 46 -11.45 -4.05 -0.82
C GLU A 46 -10.66 -2.88 -0.24
N THR A 47 -10.13 -3.05 0.97
CA THR A 47 -9.30 -2.03 1.61
C THR A 47 -8.02 -1.78 0.80
N ALA A 48 -7.40 -2.84 0.29
CA ALA A 48 -6.23 -2.72 -0.54
C ALA A 48 -6.54 -1.98 -1.85
N LYS A 49 -7.68 -2.27 -2.46
CA LYS A 49 -8.11 -1.56 -3.68
C LYS A 49 -8.36 -0.09 -3.41
N ASP A 50 -8.95 0.24 -2.27
CA ASP A 50 -9.14 1.64 -1.86
C ASP A 50 -7.79 2.33 -1.71
N ALA A 51 -6.81 1.65 -1.12
CA ALA A 51 -5.47 2.22 -0.97
C ALA A 51 -4.84 2.51 -2.33
N ILE A 52 -5.01 1.61 -3.30
CA ILE A 52 -4.52 1.81 -4.67
C ILE A 52 -5.16 3.06 -5.29
N ASN A 53 -6.48 3.21 -5.12
CA ASN A 53 -7.22 4.34 -5.68
C ASN A 53 -6.91 5.66 -4.97
N GLN A 54 -6.59 5.61 -3.68
CA GLN A 54 -6.34 6.81 -2.89
C GLN A 54 -4.89 7.30 -3.01
N CYS A 55 -4.01 6.52 -3.60
CA CYS A 55 -2.62 6.93 -3.75
C CYS A 55 -2.53 8.05 -4.80
N PRO A 56 -2.12 9.28 -4.41
CA PRO A 56 -2.13 10.41 -5.34
C PRO A 56 -1.08 10.28 -6.45
N THR A 57 -0.06 9.47 -6.25
CA THR A 57 1.00 9.27 -7.24
C THR A 57 0.87 7.95 -7.99
N GLU A 58 -0.17 7.18 -7.69
CA GLU A 58 -0.38 5.86 -8.28
C GLU A 58 0.83 4.93 -8.08
N ALA A 59 1.45 5.04 -6.89
CA ALA A 59 2.65 4.26 -6.56
C ALA A 59 2.33 2.81 -6.24
N ILE A 60 1.07 2.48 -5.96
CA ILE A 60 0.66 1.13 -5.60
C ILE A 60 0.08 0.44 -6.82
N VAL A 61 0.56 -0.76 -7.10
CA VAL A 61 0.09 -1.54 -8.24
C VAL A 61 -0.36 -2.92 -7.77
N GLU A 62 -1.35 -3.46 -8.44
CA GLU A 62 -1.82 -4.83 -8.22
C GLU A 62 -1.07 -5.76 -9.16
N GLU A 63 -0.55 -6.83 -8.62
CA GLU A 63 0.11 -7.86 -9.41
C GLU A 63 -0.82 -8.95 -9.87
#